data_94d6b221ddfd28a8e9a6d89515cc223f
#
_entry.id   94d6b221ddfd28a8e9a6d89515cc223f
#
_cell.length_a   1.000
_cell.length_b   1.000
_cell.length_c   1.000
_cell.angle_alpha   90.00
_cell.angle_beta   90.00
_cell.angle_gamma   90.00
#
_symmetry.space_group_name_H-M   'P 1'
#
loop_
_entity.id
_entity.type
_entity.pdbx_description
1 polymer ?
#
loop_
_entity_poly.entity_id
_entity_poly.type
_entity_poly.pdbx_seq_one_letter_code
_entity_poly.pdbx_strand_id
1 'polypeptide(L)'
;FVGIDLSHESAPDATTLLKFRRLLETHQLTQKLFAAINQHLSEKGLLLKEGTIVDATLIAAPPSTKNQSKARDPEMHQSKKGNQWYFGMKVHIGVDAASGLTHSLVTTAGNVHDVTQTHALLHGEETAVFADAGYVGVQKREENQDTPVDWHIAMRPGKRKALPDTPQGKLQEQLEYLKASVRAKVEHPFHVVKNRFQHRKTRYRGLAKNTAQMFSLFGLANLLLAKRYLMPVNGINPC
;
A
#
# COMPACT_ATOMS: atom_id res chain seq x y z
N PHE A 1 -13.44 -6.91 -25.95
CA PHE A 1 -13.15 -6.35 -24.60
C PHE A 1 -12.38 -5.04 -24.68
N VAL A 2 -11.30 -4.97 -25.46
CA VAL A 2 -10.48 -3.76 -25.63
C VAL A 2 -10.86 -2.93 -26.88
N GLY A 3 -11.87 -3.34 -27.65
CA GLY A 3 -12.36 -2.63 -28.83
C GLY A 3 -11.41 -2.64 -30.04
N ILE A 4 -10.38 -3.49 -30.04
CA ILE A 4 -9.47 -3.65 -31.19
C ILE A 4 -10.07 -4.66 -32.16
N ASP A 5 -10.31 -4.22 -33.39
CA ASP A 5 -10.71 -5.10 -34.50
C ASP A 5 -9.46 -5.59 -35.24
N LEU A 6 -9.06 -6.82 -34.95
CA LEU A 6 -7.86 -7.43 -35.54
C LEU A 6 -7.93 -7.64 -37.05
N SER A 7 -9.10 -7.46 -37.66
CA SER A 7 -9.25 -7.49 -39.12
C SER A 7 -8.80 -6.19 -39.79
N HIS A 8 -8.80 -5.08 -39.03
CA HIS A 8 -8.44 -3.75 -39.51
C HIS A 8 -7.26 -3.14 -38.76
N GLU A 9 -6.98 -3.58 -37.53
CA GLU A 9 -5.95 -3.01 -36.68
C GLU A 9 -5.03 -4.14 -36.16
N SER A 10 -3.72 -3.89 -36.13
CA SER A 10 -2.78 -4.83 -35.52
C SER A 10 -2.77 -4.69 -34.00
N ALA A 11 -2.70 -5.83 -33.29
CA ALA A 11 -2.48 -5.80 -31.84
C ALA A 11 -1.15 -5.08 -31.51
N PRO A 12 -1.10 -4.29 -30.44
CA PRO A 12 0.14 -3.66 -30.01
C PRO A 12 1.23 -4.70 -29.72
N ASP A 13 2.40 -4.51 -30.29
CA ASP A 13 3.56 -5.35 -30.05
C ASP A 13 4.26 -4.99 -28.72
N ALA A 14 5.28 -5.76 -28.34
CA ALA A 14 6.06 -5.51 -27.13
C ALA A 14 6.76 -4.13 -27.18
N THR A 15 7.18 -3.67 -28.34
CA THR A 15 7.85 -2.36 -28.51
C THR A 15 6.87 -1.22 -28.26
N THR A 16 5.66 -1.32 -28.77
CA THR A 16 4.57 -0.36 -28.55
C THR A 16 4.22 -0.27 -27.06
N LEU A 17 4.11 -1.41 -26.37
CA LEU A 17 3.88 -1.44 -24.91
C LEU A 17 5.02 -0.80 -24.13
N LEU A 18 6.28 -1.01 -24.54
CA LEU A 18 7.44 -0.37 -23.91
C LEU A 18 7.44 1.15 -24.11
N LYS A 19 7.10 1.64 -25.32
CA LYS A 19 6.96 3.08 -25.60
C LYS A 19 5.87 3.72 -24.77
N PHE A 20 4.70 3.06 -24.69
CA PHE A 20 3.57 3.51 -23.86
C PHE A 20 3.95 3.59 -22.38
N ARG A 21 4.60 2.55 -21.83
CA ARG A 21 5.10 2.58 -20.47
C ARG A 21 6.08 3.73 -20.23
N ARG A 22 7.03 3.96 -21.16
CA ARG A 22 7.99 5.07 -21.07
C ARG A 22 7.26 6.42 -21.04
N LEU A 23 6.19 6.59 -21.83
CA LEU A 23 5.36 7.78 -21.82
C LEU A 23 4.75 8.00 -20.42
N LEU A 24 4.16 6.94 -19.84
CA LEU A 24 3.57 7.00 -18.49
C LEU A 24 4.60 7.38 -17.42
N GLU A 25 5.79 6.80 -17.49
CA GLU A 25 6.90 7.07 -16.56
C GLU A 25 7.45 8.51 -16.72
N THR A 26 7.74 8.94 -17.95
CA THR A 26 8.32 10.26 -18.24
C THR A 26 7.42 11.42 -17.79
N HIS A 27 6.13 11.28 -17.96
CA HIS A 27 5.15 12.32 -17.60
C HIS A 27 4.46 12.09 -16.25
N GLN A 28 4.95 11.11 -15.46
CA GLN A 28 4.38 10.74 -14.15
C GLN A 28 2.86 10.49 -14.21
N LEU A 29 2.39 9.93 -15.32
CA LEU A 29 0.96 9.73 -15.55
C LEU A 29 0.37 8.66 -14.62
N THR A 30 1.17 7.73 -14.12
CA THR A 30 0.70 6.70 -13.18
C THR A 30 0.29 7.29 -11.84
N GLN A 31 1.04 8.30 -11.34
CA GLN A 31 0.67 9.05 -10.14
C GLN A 31 -0.60 9.88 -10.36
N LYS A 32 -0.68 10.55 -11.52
CA LYS A 32 -1.87 11.33 -11.90
C LYS A 32 -3.11 10.45 -12.05
N LEU A 33 -2.98 9.25 -12.63
CA LEU A 33 -4.07 8.28 -12.74
C LEU A 33 -4.51 7.79 -11.36
N PHE A 34 -3.57 7.47 -10.47
CA PHE A 34 -3.88 7.09 -9.09
C PHE A 34 -4.63 8.21 -8.36
N ALA A 35 -4.16 9.46 -8.47
CA ALA A 35 -4.82 10.61 -7.89
C ALA A 35 -6.23 10.83 -8.46
N ALA A 36 -6.41 10.72 -9.78
CA ALA A 36 -7.71 10.86 -10.43
C ALA A 36 -8.71 9.77 -10.00
N ILE A 37 -8.24 8.51 -9.86
CA ILE A 37 -9.06 7.41 -9.33
C ILE A 37 -9.49 7.73 -7.90
N ASN A 38 -8.58 8.16 -7.04
CA ASN A 38 -8.87 8.47 -5.64
C ASN A 38 -9.82 9.68 -5.51
N GLN A 39 -9.64 10.69 -6.34
CA GLN A 39 -10.57 11.83 -6.41
C GLN A 39 -11.98 11.34 -6.77
N HIS A 40 -12.12 10.55 -7.83
CA HIS A 40 -13.41 10.00 -8.24
C HIS A 40 -14.07 9.16 -7.13
N LEU A 41 -13.28 8.33 -6.40
CA LEU A 41 -13.78 7.54 -5.29
C LEU A 41 -14.21 8.40 -4.10
N SER A 42 -13.50 9.51 -3.84
CA SER A 42 -13.86 10.50 -2.82
C SER A 42 -15.16 11.22 -3.17
N GLU A 43 -15.32 11.65 -4.42
CA GLU A 43 -16.55 12.29 -4.94
C GLU A 43 -17.78 11.36 -4.84
N LYS A 44 -17.56 10.03 -4.89
CA LYS A 44 -18.59 9.01 -4.66
C LYS A 44 -18.81 8.66 -3.18
N GLY A 45 -18.13 9.33 -2.25
CA GLY A 45 -18.23 9.07 -0.82
C GLY A 45 -17.63 7.72 -0.40
N LEU A 46 -16.77 7.11 -1.23
CA LEU A 46 -16.16 5.82 -0.95
C LEU A 46 -14.78 5.93 -0.29
N LEU A 47 -14.17 7.11 -0.28
CA LEU A 47 -12.89 7.41 0.35
C LEU A 47 -13.09 8.61 1.26
N LEU A 48 -13.24 8.34 2.58
CA LEU A 48 -13.70 9.34 3.56
C LEU A 48 -12.56 10.17 4.16
N LYS A 49 -11.35 9.57 4.26
CA LYS A 49 -10.14 10.23 4.78
C LYS A 49 -10.19 10.69 6.26
N GLU A 50 -11.16 10.25 7.04
CA GLU A 50 -11.26 10.62 8.47
C GLU A 50 -10.19 9.96 9.33
N GLY A 51 -9.73 8.76 8.93
CA GLY A 51 -8.68 8.03 9.62
C GLY A 51 -7.79 7.28 8.64
N THR A 52 -6.49 7.18 8.94
CA THR A 52 -5.50 6.51 8.10
C THR A 52 -4.90 5.29 8.79
N ILE A 53 -4.83 4.18 8.09
CA ILE A 53 -4.03 3.00 8.47
C ILE A 53 -2.73 3.06 7.70
N VAL A 54 -1.59 3.04 8.39
CA VAL A 54 -0.27 2.99 7.75
C VAL A 54 0.35 1.62 7.93
N ASP A 55 0.87 1.08 6.84
CA ASP A 55 1.60 -0.20 6.84
C ASP A 55 2.54 -0.28 5.63
N ALA A 56 3.44 -1.26 5.66
CA ALA A 56 4.41 -1.49 4.61
C ALA A 56 4.49 -2.97 4.22
N THR A 57 4.75 -3.18 2.95
CA THR A 57 4.98 -4.54 2.45
C THR A 57 6.24 -4.61 1.60
N LEU A 58 6.93 -5.74 1.66
CA LEU A 58 8.11 -5.99 0.86
C LEU A 58 7.73 -6.62 -0.49
N ILE A 59 8.29 -6.07 -1.57
CA ILE A 59 8.27 -6.65 -2.92
C ILE A 59 9.68 -7.14 -3.22
N ALA A 60 9.82 -8.45 -3.40
CA ALA A 60 11.13 -9.07 -3.61
C ALA A 60 11.73 -8.67 -4.96
N ALA A 61 13.04 -8.44 -5.00
CA ALA A 61 13.80 -8.26 -6.23
C ALA A 61 14.69 -9.48 -6.50
N PRO A 62 15.09 -9.72 -7.77
CA PRO A 62 16.01 -10.79 -8.09
C PRO A 62 17.35 -10.62 -7.36
N PRO A 63 17.77 -11.58 -6.51
CA PRO A 63 19.04 -11.48 -5.78
C PRO A 63 20.24 -11.94 -6.62
N SER A 64 20.01 -12.42 -7.85
CA SER A 64 21.03 -12.98 -8.71
C SER A 64 21.99 -11.91 -9.23
N THR A 65 23.27 -12.27 -9.26
CA THR A 65 24.34 -11.50 -9.92
C THR A 65 24.71 -12.05 -11.31
N LYS A 66 23.95 -13.05 -11.80
CA LYS A 66 24.17 -13.66 -13.14
C LYS A 66 23.55 -12.81 -14.23
N ASN A 67 23.94 -11.54 -14.31
CA ASN A 67 23.56 -10.59 -15.35
C ASN A 67 24.80 -9.94 -15.96
N GLN A 68 24.64 -9.19 -17.01
CA GLN A 68 25.75 -8.54 -17.72
C GLN A 68 26.61 -7.65 -16.79
N SER A 69 25.98 -6.96 -15.83
CA SER A 69 26.68 -6.09 -14.86
C SER A 69 27.27 -6.85 -13.67
N LYS A 70 27.06 -8.18 -13.57
CA LYS A 70 27.47 -9.05 -12.44
C LYS A 70 27.12 -8.44 -11.05
N ALA A 71 26.09 -7.61 -10.99
CA ALA A 71 25.68 -6.87 -9.79
C ALA A 71 24.18 -6.95 -9.58
N ARG A 72 23.78 -6.93 -8.33
CA ARG A 72 22.37 -6.75 -7.94
C ARG A 72 21.92 -5.33 -8.29
N ASP A 73 20.61 -5.11 -8.25
CA ASP A 73 20.05 -3.77 -8.38
C ASP A 73 20.51 -2.88 -7.20
N PRO A 74 21.24 -1.79 -7.43
CA PRO A 74 21.79 -0.96 -6.35
C PRO A 74 20.73 -0.18 -5.58
N GLU A 75 19.53 0.02 -6.15
CA GLU A 75 18.42 0.71 -5.48
C GLU A 75 17.57 -0.23 -4.62
N MET A 76 17.86 -1.54 -4.63
CA MET A 76 17.19 -2.56 -3.81
C MET A 76 18.11 -3.00 -2.68
N HIS A 77 17.55 -3.20 -1.47
CA HIS A 77 18.31 -3.58 -0.30
C HIS A 77 17.72 -4.78 0.43
N GLN A 78 18.53 -5.36 1.32
CA GLN A 78 18.10 -6.46 2.18
C GLN A 78 17.28 -5.94 3.36
N SER A 79 16.23 -6.70 3.70
CA SER A 79 15.44 -6.51 4.91
C SER A 79 15.18 -7.86 5.57
N LYS A 80 15.19 -7.88 6.91
CA LYS A 80 14.90 -9.08 7.68
C LYS A 80 13.45 -9.06 8.15
N LYS A 81 12.71 -10.13 7.87
CA LYS A 81 11.36 -10.34 8.44
C LYS A 81 11.35 -11.68 9.18
N GLY A 82 11.20 -11.62 10.48
CA GLY A 82 11.43 -12.79 11.34
C GLY A 82 12.87 -13.27 11.20
N ASN A 83 13.07 -14.56 10.90
CA ASN A 83 14.41 -15.14 10.69
C ASN A 83 14.83 -15.20 9.21
N GLN A 84 14.03 -14.66 8.29
CA GLN A 84 14.29 -14.72 6.86
C GLN A 84 14.74 -13.36 6.30
N TRP A 85 15.77 -13.39 5.46
CA TRP A 85 16.25 -12.24 4.72
C TRP A 85 15.59 -12.15 3.33
N TYR A 86 15.18 -10.96 2.97
CA TYR A 86 14.61 -10.63 1.68
C TYR A 86 15.42 -9.52 1.04
N PHE A 87 15.63 -9.60 -0.27
CA PHE A 87 16.21 -8.53 -1.07
C PHE A 87 15.12 -7.90 -1.93
N GLY A 88 14.98 -6.58 -1.90
CA GLY A 88 13.95 -5.90 -2.67
C GLY A 88 13.68 -4.46 -2.23
N MET A 89 12.46 -4.02 -2.51
CA MET A 89 11.92 -2.72 -2.14
C MET A 89 10.76 -2.87 -1.15
N LYS A 90 10.47 -1.80 -0.42
CA LYS A 90 9.25 -1.67 0.36
C LYS A 90 8.25 -0.76 -0.33
N VAL A 91 6.99 -1.09 -0.18
CA VAL A 91 5.86 -0.25 -0.55
C VAL A 91 5.12 0.08 0.73
N HIS A 92 5.14 1.36 1.10
CA HIS A 92 4.42 1.92 2.23
C HIS A 92 3.12 2.50 1.71
N ILE A 93 2.01 2.24 2.39
CA ILE A 93 0.70 2.75 2.00
C ILE A 93 -0.03 3.38 3.17
N GLY A 94 -0.76 4.46 2.86
CA GLY A 94 -1.81 5.02 3.70
C GLY A 94 -3.15 4.56 3.16
N VAL A 95 -3.95 3.93 4.02
CA VAL A 95 -5.25 3.33 3.68
C VAL A 95 -6.32 3.99 4.51
N ASP A 96 -7.43 4.37 3.90
CA ASP A 96 -8.58 4.89 4.60
C ASP A 96 -9.16 3.86 5.58
N ALA A 97 -9.25 4.25 6.84
CA ALA A 97 -9.66 3.37 7.94
C ALA A 97 -11.13 2.92 7.82
N ALA A 98 -11.96 3.66 7.11
CA ALA A 98 -13.36 3.31 6.88
C ALA A 98 -13.52 2.33 5.73
N SER A 99 -13.01 2.67 4.54
CA SER A 99 -13.23 1.91 3.31
C SER A 99 -12.20 0.83 3.02
N GLY A 100 -10.97 0.96 3.55
CA GLY A 100 -9.86 0.09 3.21
C GLY A 100 -9.20 0.42 1.85
N LEU A 101 -9.49 1.58 1.27
CA LEU A 101 -8.92 2.03 0.00
C LEU A 101 -7.60 2.77 0.22
N THR A 102 -6.64 2.57 -0.67
CA THR A 102 -5.32 3.21 -0.58
C THR A 102 -5.39 4.65 -1.09
N HIS A 103 -5.07 5.62 -0.23
CA HIS A 103 -5.02 7.04 -0.62
C HIS A 103 -3.60 7.57 -0.84
N SER A 104 -2.60 7.00 -0.17
CA SER A 104 -1.21 7.41 -0.26
C SER A 104 -0.29 6.22 -0.50
N LEU A 105 0.80 6.44 -1.23
CA LEU A 105 1.78 5.40 -1.55
C LEU A 105 3.17 6.01 -1.66
N VAL A 106 4.13 5.38 -0.96
CA VAL A 106 5.56 5.70 -1.04
C VAL A 106 6.34 4.39 -1.23
N THR A 107 7.40 4.42 -2.01
CA THR A 107 8.28 3.27 -2.20
C THR A 107 9.69 3.61 -1.77
N THR A 108 10.37 2.65 -1.15
CA THR A 108 11.74 2.79 -0.66
C THR A 108 12.55 1.53 -0.91
N ALA A 109 13.87 1.64 -0.76
CA ALA A 109 14.71 0.45 -0.64
C ALA A 109 14.30 -0.41 0.58
N GLY A 110 14.54 -1.72 0.52
CA GLY A 110 14.06 -2.67 1.54
C GLY A 110 14.58 -2.42 2.96
N ASN A 111 15.70 -1.72 3.12
CA ASN A 111 16.31 -1.42 4.42
C ASN A 111 15.76 -0.17 5.13
N VAL A 112 14.95 0.64 4.46
CA VAL A 112 14.35 1.83 5.07
C VAL A 112 13.33 1.42 6.13
N HIS A 113 13.35 2.06 7.29
CA HIS A 113 12.41 1.78 8.37
C HIS A 113 11.02 2.34 8.07
N ASP A 114 9.98 1.53 8.28
CA ASP A 114 8.59 1.87 7.94
C ASP A 114 8.13 3.14 8.66
N VAL A 115 8.49 3.31 9.93
CA VAL A 115 8.14 4.47 10.75
C VAL A 115 8.63 5.81 10.17
N THR A 116 9.73 5.81 9.39
CA THR A 116 10.27 7.04 8.78
C THR A 116 9.45 7.56 7.60
N GLN A 117 8.55 6.74 7.06
CA GLN A 117 7.74 7.12 5.90
C GLN A 117 6.31 7.54 6.29
N THR A 118 5.98 7.50 7.59
CA THR A 118 4.62 7.76 8.06
C THR A 118 4.11 9.14 7.65
N HIS A 119 4.90 10.19 7.84
CA HIS A 119 4.52 11.56 7.49
C HIS A 119 4.14 11.72 6.00
N ALA A 120 4.84 11.01 5.11
CA ALA A 120 4.57 11.04 3.66
C ALA A 120 3.31 10.24 3.26
N LEU A 121 2.73 9.48 4.18
CA LEU A 121 1.50 8.70 3.95
C LEU A 121 0.26 9.42 4.46
N LEU A 122 0.41 10.45 5.27
CA LEU A 122 -0.69 11.25 5.79
C LEU A 122 -1.11 12.31 4.76
N HIS A 123 -2.40 12.62 4.71
CA HIS A 123 -2.96 13.65 3.82
C HIS A 123 -3.30 14.95 4.57
N GLY A 124 -3.19 14.97 5.92
CA GLY A 124 -3.36 16.16 6.75
C GLY A 124 -4.79 16.44 7.20
N GLU A 125 -5.76 15.62 6.81
CA GLU A 125 -7.18 15.73 7.22
C GLU A 125 -7.58 14.62 8.22
N GLU A 126 -6.62 13.76 8.59
CA GLU A 126 -6.86 12.66 9.53
C GLU A 126 -7.15 13.15 10.94
N THR A 127 -8.14 12.53 11.59
CA THR A 127 -8.37 12.63 13.03
C THR A 127 -7.66 11.50 13.78
N ALA A 128 -7.43 10.35 13.14
CA ALA A 128 -6.82 9.18 13.76
C ALA A 128 -5.88 8.44 12.79
N VAL A 129 -4.77 7.91 13.34
CA VAL A 129 -3.80 7.10 12.59
C VAL A 129 -3.59 5.76 13.30
N PHE A 130 -3.77 4.68 12.56
CA PHE A 130 -3.62 3.31 13.03
C PHE A 130 -2.37 2.68 12.45
N ALA A 131 -1.53 2.06 13.30
CA ALA A 131 -0.34 1.37 12.85
C ALA A 131 0.01 0.16 13.72
N ASP A 132 0.90 -0.69 13.23
CA ASP A 132 1.36 -1.87 13.96
C ASP A 132 2.40 -1.50 15.04
N ALA A 133 2.83 -2.51 15.82
CA ALA A 133 3.80 -2.33 16.88
C ALA A 133 5.21 -1.92 16.38
N GLY A 134 5.47 -2.01 15.08
CA GLY A 134 6.70 -1.50 14.45
C GLY A 134 6.78 0.01 14.40
N TYR A 135 5.63 0.70 14.52
CA TYR A 135 5.52 2.15 14.50
C TYR A 135 5.55 2.79 15.90
N VAL A 136 5.86 2.02 16.95
CA VAL A 136 5.97 2.57 18.32
C VAL A 136 6.99 3.70 18.35
N GLY A 137 6.55 4.87 18.84
CA GLY A 137 7.36 6.09 18.91
C GLY A 137 7.23 7.02 17.71
N VAL A 138 6.37 6.71 16.74
CA VAL A 138 6.10 7.54 15.56
C VAL A 138 5.72 8.98 15.92
N GLN A 139 4.91 9.16 16.97
CA GLN A 139 4.46 10.47 17.46
C GLN A 139 5.59 11.33 18.06
N LYS A 140 6.75 10.73 18.38
CA LYS A 140 7.90 11.43 18.96
C LYS A 140 8.91 11.87 17.91
N ARG A 141 8.70 11.50 16.67
CA ARG A 141 9.57 11.86 15.57
C ARG A 141 9.31 13.32 15.16
N GLU A 142 10.38 14.03 14.82
CA GLU A 142 10.32 15.42 14.41
C GLU A 142 9.30 15.66 13.29
N GLU A 143 9.25 14.75 12.32
CA GLU A 143 8.36 14.85 11.17
C GLU A 143 6.85 14.72 11.52
N ASN A 144 6.53 14.22 12.73
CA ASN A 144 5.15 13.96 13.16
C ASN A 144 4.76 14.71 14.44
N GLN A 145 5.66 15.52 15.05
CA GLN A 145 5.40 16.18 16.34
C GLN A 145 4.22 17.13 16.28
N ASP A 146 4.07 17.86 15.17
CA ASP A 146 3.02 18.86 14.98
C ASP A 146 1.78 18.30 14.27
N THR A 147 1.70 16.96 14.11
CA THR A 147 0.54 16.33 13.47
C THR A 147 -0.59 16.15 14.49
N PRO A 148 -1.72 16.88 14.37
CA PRO A 148 -2.80 16.87 15.36
C PRO A 148 -3.74 15.67 15.16
N VAL A 149 -3.23 14.45 15.38
CA VAL A 149 -3.97 13.20 15.18
C VAL A 149 -3.89 12.30 16.41
N ASP A 150 -4.90 11.47 16.62
CA ASP A 150 -4.89 10.41 17.62
C ASP A 150 -4.13 9.19 17.10
N TRP A 151 -2.98 8.89 17.71
CA TRP A 151 -2.12 7.77 17.32
C TRP A 151 -2.57 6.46 17.98
N HIS A 152 -3.09 5.54 17.21
CA HIS A 152 -3.53 4.21 17.63
C HIS A 152 -2.51 3.14 17.25
N ILE A 153 -1.34 3.15 17.89
CA ILE A 153 -0.29 2.16 17.65
C ILE A 153 -0.62 0.87 18.42
N ALA A 154 -0.56 -0.28 17.74
CA ALA A 154 -0.80 -1.57 18.36
C ALA A 154 0.26 -1.91 19.41
N MET A 155 -0.15 -2.53 20.48
CA MET A 155 0.75 -3.01 21.53
C MET A 155 1.59 -4.18 21.02
N ARG A 156 2.86 -4.25 21.45
CA ARG A 156 3.72 -5.39 21.15
C ARG A 156 3.12 -6.68 21.73
N PRO A 157 3.15 -7.82 21.02
CA PRO A 157 2.50 -9.07 21.46
C PRO A 157 2.87 -9.51 22.87
N GLY A 158 4.15 -9.35 23.27
CA GLY A 158 4.59 -9.69 24.63
C GLY A 158 3.94 -8.82 25.72
N LYS A 159 3.79 -7.51 25.48
CA LYS A 159 3.10 -6.61 26.41
C LYS A 159 1.60 -6.91 26.49
N ARG A 160 0.97 -7.21 25.35
CA ARG A 160 -0.45 -7.57 25.29
C ARG A 160 -0.76 -8.85 26.07
N LYS A 161 0.11 -9.88 25.96
CA LYS A 161 -0.02 -11.13 26.73
C LYS A 161 0.20 -10.95 28.23
N ALA A 162 0.91 -9.91 28.65
CA ALA A 162 1.20 -9.62 30.05
C ALA A 162 0.17 -8.67 30.70
N LEU A 163 -0.93 -8.38 30.02
CA LEU A 163 -2.02 -7.58 30.60
C LEU A 163 -2.63 -8.32 31.80
N PRO A 164 -2.88 -7.61 32.91
CA PRO A 164 -3.42 -8.24 34.12
C PRO A 164 -4.91 -8.61 33.92
N ASP A 165 -5.36 -9.66 34.58
CA ASP A 165 -6.79 -10.05 34.61
C ASP A 165 -7.58 -9.15 35.57
N THR A 166 -7.62 -7.88 35.30
CA THR A 166 -8.35 -6.83 36.00
C THR A 166 -9.34 -6.17 35.05
N PRO A 167 -10.37 -5.44 35.54
CA PRO A 167 -11.26 -4.68 34.66
C PRO A 167 -10.54 -3.74 33.70
N GLN A 168 -9.46 -3.08 34.15
CA GLN A 168 -8.62 -2.23 33.31
C GLN A 168 -7.86 -3.04 32.26
N GLY A 169 -7.30 -4.19 32.61
CA GLY A 169 -6.59 -5.05 31.66
C GLY A 169 -7.54 -5.58 30.57
N LYS A 170 -8.77 -5.95 30.95
CA LYS A 170 -9.81 -6.37 29.99
C LYS A 170 -10.23 -5.25 29.06
N LEU A 171 -10.38 -4.02 29.55
CA LEU A 171 -10.67 -2.86 28.72
C LEU A 171 -9.51 -2.58 27.73
N GLN A 172 -8.26 -2.65 28.21
CA GLN A 172 -7.10 -2.49 27.36
C GLN A 172 -7.02 -3.57 26.26
N GLU A 173 -7.35 -4.81 26.59
CA GLU A 173 -7.42 -5.91 25.61
C GLU A 173 -8.50 -5.67 24.55
N GLN A 174 -9.67 -5.15 24.94
CA GLN A 174 -10.72 -4.78 24.01
C GLN A 174 -10.28 -3.65 23.06
N LEU A 175 -9.59 -2.64 23.58
CA LEU A 175 -9.02 -1.56 22.75
C LEU A 175 -8.00 -2.10 21.73
N GLU A 176 -7.12 -3.02 22.14
CA GLU A 176 -6.17 -3.66 21.23
C GLU A 176 -6.88 -4.55 20.17
N TYR A 177 -7.96 -5.20 20.53
CA TYR A 177 -8.79 -5.93 19.57
C TYR A 177 -9.41 -5.00 18.52
N LEU A 178 -9.98 -3.85 18.95
CA LEU A 178 -10.53 -2.85 18.03
C LEU A 178 -9.48 -2.27 17.10
N LYS A 179 -8.29 -1.90 17.62
CA LYS A 179 -7.17 -1.47 16.77
C LYS A 179 -6.79 -2.52 15.73
N ALA A 180 -6.71 -3.79 16.12
CA ALA A 180 -6.39 -4.88 15.21
C ALA A 180 -7.46 -5.07 14.13
N SER A 181 -8.75 -4.94 14.49
CA SER A 181 -9.88 -5.02 13.56
C SER A 181 -9.81 -3.91 12.49
N VAL A 182 -9.56 -2.66 12.89
CA VAL A 182 -9.40 -1.54 11.94
C VAL A 182 -8.19 -1.80 11.03
N ARG A 183 -7.05 -2.18 11.61
CA ARG A 183 -5.82 -2.43 10.85
C ARG A 183 -5.92 -3.57 9.86
N ALA A 184 -6.77 -4.57 10.11
CA ALA A 184 -6.94 -5.70 9.19
C ALA A 184 -7.32 -5.25 7.76
N LYS A 185 -7.92 -4.07 7.60
CA LYS A 185 -8.31 -3.54 6.29
C LYS A 185 -7.12 -3.24 5.37
N VAL A 186 -5.93 -2.91 5.92
CA VAL A 186 -4.72 -2.66 5.11
C VAL A 186 -4.25 -3.90 4.36
N GLU A 187 -4.60 -5.07 4.83
CA GLU A 187 -4.26 -6.32 4.16
C GLU A 187 -5.02 -6.51 2.83
N HIS A 188 -6.18 -5.88 2.66
CA HIS A 188 -6.98 -6.02 1.45
C HIS A 188 -6.27 -5.50 0.18
N PRO A 189 -5.77 -4.25 0.10
CA PRO A 189 -5.02 -3.78 -1.05
C PRO A 189 -3.72 -4.57 -1.27
N PHE A 190 -3.02 -4.97 -0.21
CA PHE A 190 -1.84 -5.84 -0.34
C PHE A 190 -2.20 -7.21 -0.93
N HIS A 191 -3.30 -7.80 -0.49
CA HIS A 191 -3.79 -9.08 -1.03
C HIS A 191 -4.13 -8.96 -2.53
N VAL A 192 -4.82 -7.89 -2.93
CA VAL A 192 -5.15 -7.66 -4.34
C VAL A 192 -3.87 -7.56 -5.17
N VAL A 193 -2.93 -6.71 -4.78
CA VAL A 193 -1.69 -6.51 -5.54
C VAL A 193 -0.84 -7.78 -5.59
N LYS A 194 -0.63 -8.45 -4.46
CA LYS A 194 0.27 -9.62 -4.39
C LYS A 194 -0.33 -10.91 -4.91
N ASN A 195 -1.63 -11.12 -4.68
CA ASN A 195 -2.27 -12.41 -4.97
C ASN A 195 -3.15 -12.34 -6.23
N ARG A 196 -4.03 -11.35 -6.36
CA ARG A 196 -4.88 -11.25 -7.54
C ARG A 196 -4.12 -10.75 -8.77
N PHE A 197 -3.27 -9.73 -8.61
CA PHE A 197 -2.41 -9.24 -9.68
C PHE A 197 -1.07 -9.97 -9.77
N GLN A 198 -0.80 -10.92 -8.85
CA GLN A 198 0.41 -11.75 -8.78
C GLN A 198 1.72 -10.94 -8.75
N HIS A 199 1.67 -9.73 -8.20
CA HIS A 199 2.83 -8.84 -8.14
C HIS A 199 3.59 -9.00 -6.81
N ARG A 200 4.29 -10.13 -6.66
CA ARG A 200 5.13 -10.45 -5.48
C ARG A 200 6.60 -10.10 -5.66
N LYS A 201 7.02 -9.89 -6.92
CA LYS A 201 8.40 -9.57 -7.29
C LYS A 201 8.45 -8.37 -8.22
N THR A 202 9.52 -7.56 -8.11
CA THR A 202 9.78 -6.46 -9.02
C THR A 202 9.92 -6.97 -10.46
N ARG A 203 9.41 -6.21 -11.40
CA ARG A 203 9.47 -6.52 -12.84
C ARG A 203 10.57 -5.76 -13.56
N TYR A 204 11.03 -4.68 -12.98
CA TYR A 204 11.98 -3.76 -13.58
C TYR A 204 13.21 -3.58 -12.69
N ARG A 205 14.30 -3.13 -13.28
CA ARG A 205 15.47 -2.67 -12.54
C ARG A 205 15.29 -1.17 -12.21
N GLY A 206 15.68 -0.80 -10.98
CA GLY A 206 15.54 0.54 -10.44
C GLY A 206 14.22 0.79 -9.71
N LEU A 207 14.26 1.71 -8.76
CA LEU A 207 13.11 2.03 -7.90
C LEU A 207 12.02 2.78 -8.67
N ALA A 208 12.39 3.79 -9.47
CA ALA A 208 11.45 4.67 -10.16
C ALA A 208 10.43 3.92 -11.05
N LYS A 209 10.90 2.95 -11.85
CA LYS A 209 10.02 2.16 -12.75
C LYS A 209 9.07 1.26 -11.97
N ASN A 210 9.54 0.65 -10.88
CA ASN A 210 8.71 -0.16 -10.01
C ASN A 210 7.72 0.71 -9.23
N THR A 211 8.11 1.93 -8.81
CA THR A 211 7.20 2.92 -8.20
C THR A 211 6.05 3.27 -9.12
N ALA A 212 6.33 3.62 -10.38
CA ALA A 212 5.29 3.91 -11.38
C ALA A 212 4.32 2.73 -11.55
N GLN A 213 4.84 1.50 -11.54
CA GLN A 213 4.01 0.31 -11.58
C GLN A 213 3.16 0.15 -10.32
N MET A 214 3.69 0.45 -9.12
CA MET A 214 2.92 0.38 -7.88
C MET A 214 1.73 1.34 -7.90
N PHE A 215 1.90 2.59 -8.34
CA PHE A 215 0.78 3.53 -8.48
C PHE A 215 -0.33 2.97 -9.38
N SER A 216 0.02 2.38 -10.52
CA SER A 216 -0.97 1.73 -11.40
C SER A 216 -1.68 0.57 -10.72
N LEU A 217 -0.94 -0.31 -10.05
CA LEU A 217 -1.51 -1.49 -9.40
C LEU A 217 -2.41 -1.13 -8.22
N PHE A 218 -2.02 -0.17 -7.38
CA PHE A 218 -2.85 0.26 -6.26
C PHE A 218 -4.07 1.07 -6.72
N GLY A 219 -3.96 1.85 -7.79
CA GLY A 219 -5.13 2.49 -8.41
C GLY A 219 -6.14 1.45 -8.92
N LEU A 220 -5.69 0.43 -9.64
CA LEU A 220 -6.54 -0.68 -10.09
C LEU A 220 -7.08 -1.51 -8.92
N ALA A 221 -6.29 -1.68 -7.84
CA ALA A 221 -6.75 -2.36 -6.64
C ALA A 221 -7.90 -1.60 -5.96
N ASN A 222 -7.83 -0.26 -5.89
CA ASN A 222 -8.91 0.57 -5.39
C ASN A 222 -10.20 0.40 -6.21
N LEU A 223 -10.11 0.44 -7.54
CA LEU A 223 -11.27 0.19 -8.41
C LEU A 223 -11.85 -1.21 -8.21
N LEU A 224 -11.00 -2.23 -8.05
CA LEU A 224 -11.45 -3.60 -7.81
C LEU A 224 -12.15 -3.75 -6.45
N LEU A 225 -11.61 -3.13 -5.40
CA LEU A 225 -12.21 -3.14 -4.06
C LEU A 225 -13.52 -2.35 -4.01
N ALA A 226 -13.59 -1.23 -4.72
CA ALA A 226 -14.77 -0.39 -4.83
C ALA A 226 -15.82 -0.93 -5.82
N LYS A 227 -15.51 -1.94 -6.63
CA LYS A 227 -16.36 -2.44 -7.73
C LYS A 227 -17.82 -2.65 -7.33
N ARG A 228 -18.08 -3.27 -6.17
CA ARG A 228 -19.44 -3.56 -5.68
C ARG A 228 -20.28 -2.30 -5.41
N TYR A 229 -19.63 -1.17 -5.17
CA TYR A 229 -20.29 0.12 -4.93
C TYR A 229 -20.43 0.93 -6.22
N LEU A 230 -19.47 0.78 -7.16
CA LEU A 230 -19.44 1.51 -8.42
C LEU A 230 -20.38 0.88 -9.47
N MET A 231 -20.57 -0.43 -9.40
CA MET A 231 -21.44 -1.20 -10.29
C MET A 231 -22.44 -2.00 -9.45
N PRO A 232 -23.54 -1.39 -8.99
CA PRO A 232 -24.60 -2.13 -8.32
C PRO A 232 -25.12 -3.21 -9.29
N VAL A 233 -24.94 -4.47 -8.91
CA VAL A 233 -25.48 -5.59 -9.69
C VAL A 233 -26.99 -5.52 -9.55
N ASN A 234 -27.69 -5.28 -10.67
CA ASN A 234 -29.13 -5.32 -10.71
C ASN A 234 -29.61 -6.68 -10.14
N GLY A 235 -30.22 -6.67 -8.97
CA GLY A 235 -31.06 -7.75 -8.47
C GLY A 235 -30.44 -8.81 -7.57
N ILE A 236 -29.23 -8.67 -7.04
CA ILE A 236 -28.73 -9.58 -5.99
C ILE A 236 -28.33 -8.75 -4.78
N ASN A 237 -29.22 -8.71 -3.77
CA ASN A 237 -28.83 -8.27 -2.43
C ASN A 237 -27.76 -9.26 -1.92
N PRO A 238 -26.57 -8.82 -1.51
CA PRO A 238 -25.68 -9.68 -0.77
C PRO A 238 -26.27 -9.87 0.64
N CYS A 239 -26.57 -11.12 0.96
CA CYS A 239 -26.78 -11.55 2.35
C CYS A 239 -25.51 -11.35 3.18
#